data_9d4a4ba0f73ae90eea6d7f677e35ab0f
#
_entry.id   9d4a4ba0f73ae90eea6d7f677e35ab0f
#
_cell.length_a   1.000
_cell.length_b   1.000
_cell.length_c   1.000
_cell.angle_alpha   90.00
_cell.angle_beta   90.00
_cell.angle_gamma   90.00
#
_symmetry.space_group_name_H-M   'P 1'
#
loop_
_entity.id
_entity.type
_entity.pdbx_description
1 polymer ?
#
loop_
_entity_poly.entity_id
_entity_poly.type
_entity_poly.pdbx_seq_one_letter_code
_entity_poly.pdbx_strand_id
1 'polypeptide(L)'
;MKRIFTLLLALLCLGALAACGDSKEEAKPENAQAPAGETAQAPAGDLLVGFVYVSPVGDAGYSYAHDLGRQAVEDMEGVTTMYQEAVPEGPDSERVITNMARKGAQLIFTTSYGYMDPTIRVAKEFPETSFMHCSGFKTADNAGNYFGRIYQARYLTGMVAGAMTKKNIIGYVAAFPIPEVIRGANAFALGVRAVNPEAQVRVVWTKTWYDPTTEKEAAKSLLDVGADVIAQHQDSPGPQEAAQERGAYSIGYNSDMSQFAPKSHLTAAIWNWSVFYKDQVEKKLNGTWKPESLWWGMETGIVDIAPFGPMVPEEVKALVETAKQKIIAKELVVFAGPVKNQKGEVVIPDGQTATDEQLLGMNWFVQGVVGSTE
;
A
#
# COMPACT_ATOMS: atom_id res chain seq x y z
N MET A 1 -24.34 64.22 -12.33
CA MET A 1 -24.03 65.49 -11.67
C MET A 1 -22.77 65.27 -10.82
N LYS A 2 -21.64 65.74 -11.33
CA LYS A 2 -20.86 66.88 -10.80
C LYS A 2 -20.30 66.54 -9.40
N ARG A 3 -19.07 66.63 -9.09
CA ARG A 3 -17.79 67.25 -9.52
C ARG A 3 -16.77 66.88 -8.45
N ILE A 4 -15.55 66.43 -8.73
CA ILE A 4 -14.33 67.22 -9.02
C ILE A 4 -13.84 68.06 -7.81
N PHE A 5 -12.61 67.87 -7.44
CA PHE A 5 -11.48 68.80 -7.24
C PHE A 5 -10.56 68.29 -6.10
N THR A 6 -9.35 68.06 -6.30
CA THR A 6 -8.14 68.76 -6.76
C THR A 6 -7.22 69.09 -5.59
N LEU A 7 -6.05 68.55 -5.58
CA LEU A 7 -4.73 69.12 -5.84
C LEU A 7 -4.06 69.94 -4.75
N LEU A 8 -2.80 69.70 -4.67
CA LEU A 8 -1.62 70.59 -4.47
C LEU A 8 -1.02 70.49 -3.04
N LEU A 9 0.26 70.59 -2.81
CA LEU A 9 1.53 70.83 -3.53
C LEU A 9 2.63 70.74 -2.49
N ALA A 10 3.66 70.10 -2.79
CA ALA A 10 5.07 70.43 -2.81
C ALA A 10 5.68 71.22 -1.62
N LEU A 11 6.84 70.83 -1.16
CA LEU A 11 8.16 71.46 -1.38
C LEU A 11 9.26 70.75 -0.56
N LEU A 12 10.22 70.26 -1.25
CA LEU A 12 11.67 70.40 -1.16
C LEU A 12 12.33 70.71 0.22
N CYS A 13 13.26 69.88 0.58
CA CYS A 13 14.63 70.34 0.88
C CYS A 13 15.67 69.21 0.67
N LEU A 14 16.69 69.58 -0.09
CA LEU A 14 17.91 68.87 -0.41
C LEU A 14 18.76 68.57 0.83
N GLY A 15 19.45 67.43 0.80
CA GLY A 15 20.61 67.17 1.64
C GLY A 15 21.33 65.92 1.09
N ALA A 16 22.46 66.14 0.45
CA ALA A 16 23.26 65.16 -0.26
C ALA A 16 24.21 64.34 0.63
N LEU A 17 24.69 63.23 0.00
CA LEU A 17 25.98 62.51 0.21
C LEU A 17 25.94 61.29 1.12
N ALA A 18 26.14 60.15 0.62
CA ALA A 18 27.24 59.36 0.21
C ALA A 18 26.94 57.86 0.32
N ALA A 19 27.10 57.19 -0.78
CA ALA A 19 27.63 55.86 -1.05
C ALA A 19 27.53 54.76 0.02
N CYS A 20 26.76 53.71 -0.32
CA CYS A 20 27.28 52.35 -0.49
C CYS A 20 26.13 51.49 -1.02
N GLY A 21 26.35 50.78 -2.11
CA GLY A 21 25.38 49.95 -2.75
C GLY A 21 25.08 48.68 -1.90
N ASP A 22 23.81 48.33 -1.92
CA ASP A 22 23.42 46.98 -1.62
C ASP A 22 22.21 46.65 -2.50
N SER A 23 22.43 45.82 -3.48
CA SER A 23 21.45 45.25 -4.35
C SER A 23 20.56 44.32 -3.55
N LYS A 24 19.29 44.69 -3.37
CA LYS A 24 18.26 43.77 -2.89
C LYS A 24 17.94 42.79 -4.01
N GLU A 25 18.51 41.60 -3.92
CA GLU A 25 18.12 40.42 -4.65
C GLU A 25 16.79 39.89 -4.05
N GLU A 26 15.76 39.86 -4.85
CA GLU A 26 14.48 39.23 -4.48
C GLU A 26 14.70 37.74 -4.26
N ALA A 27 14.56 37.26 -3.03
CA ALA A 27 14.61 35.87 -2.67
C ALA A 27 13.43 35.13 -3.32
N LYS A 28 13.72 34.24 -4.26
CA LYS A 28 12.81 33.17 -4.68
C LYS A 28 12.58 32.23 -3.50
N PRO A 29 11.36 31.64 -3.34
CA PRO A 29 11.14 30.67 -2.28
C PRO A 29 12.05 29.45 -2.53
N GLU A 30 12.95 29.23 -1.62
CA GLU A 30 13.82 28.06 -1.54
C GLU A 30 12.93 26.84 -1.26
N ASN A 31 12.96 25.91 -2.18
CA ASN A 31 12.27 24.64 -2.09
C ASN A 31 12.91 23.87 -0.92
N ALA A 32 12.25 23.80 0.21
CA ALA A 32 12.71 23.06 1.38
C ALA A 32 12.72 21.56 1.03
N GLN A 33 13.86 21.10 0.57
CA GLN A 33 14.19 19.69 0.45
C GLN A 33 14.29 19.15 1.88
N ALA A 34 13.37 18.23 2.25
CA ALA A 34 13.47 17.50 3.50
C ALA A 34 14.87 16.87 3.63
N PRO A 35 15.48 16.85 4.81
CA PRO A 35 16.82 16.30 4.98
C PRO A 35 16.77 14.81 4.59
N ALA A 36 17.56 14.44 3.60
CA ALA A 36 17.88 13.04 3.33
C ALA A 36 18.51 12.47 4.61
N GLY A 37 17.90 11.44 5.19
CA GLY A 37 18.44 10.80 6.37
C GLY A 37 19.90 10.44 6.14
N GLU A 38 20.75 10.79 7.08
CA GLU A 38 22.18 10.47 7.03
C GLU A 38 22.32 8.94 6.96
N THR A 39 22.84 8.47 5.84
CA THR A 39 23.17 7.06 5.66
C THR A 39 24.41 6.75 6.49
N ALA A 40 24.22 6.10 7.62
CA ALA A 40 25.34 5.49 8.34
C ALA A 40 26.08 4.54 7.38
N GLN A 41 27.39 4.69 7.28
CA GLN A 41 28.23 3.74 6.56
C GLN A 41 28.31 2.46 7.41
N ALA A 42 27.95 1.31 6.84
CA ALA A 42 28.00 0.04 7.58
C ALA A 42 29.35 -0.19 8.21
N PRO A 43 29.44 -0.70 9.44
CA PRO A 43 30.69 -1.18 10.02
C PRO A 43 31.32 -2.23 9.11
N ALA A 44 32.65 -2.30 9.08
CA ALA A 44 33.36 -3.27 8.24
C ALA A 44 33.02 -4.70 8.71
N GLY A 45 32.19 -5.40 7.95
CA GLY A 45 31.77 -6.78 8.23
C GLY A 45 30.27 -7.00 8.32
N ASP A 46 29.44 -5.95 8.50
CA ASP A 46 27.99 -6.10 8.59
C ASP A 46 27.33 -6.20 7.21
N LEU A 47 26.22 -6.95 7.14
CA LEU A 47 25.38 -7.02 5.96
C LEU A 47 24.59 -5.71 5.82
N LEU A 48 24.87 -4.94 4.76
CA LEU A 48 24.12 -3.72 4.44
C LEU A 48 22.90 -4.06 3.59
N VAL A 49 21.69 -3.77 4.11
CA VAL A 49 20.40 -4.05 3.46
C VAL A 49 19.75 -2.74 3.04
N GLY A 50 19.40 -2.64 1.76
CA GLY A 50 18.72 -1.46 1.18
C GLY A 50 17.22 -1.64 1.02
N PHE A 51 16.43 -0.57 1.24
CA PHE A 51 14.98 -0.56 1.04
C PHE A 51 14.56 0.67 0.23
N VAL A 52 13.71 0.47 -0.78
CA VAL A 52 13.19 1.54 -1.63
C VAL A 52 11.67 1.58 -1.53
N TYR A 53 11.13 2.70 -1.05
CA TYR A 53 9.71 2.90 -0.79
C TYR A 53 9.06 3.90 -1.74
N VAL A 54 7.82 3.63 -2.16
CA VAL A 54 7.07 4.46 -3.13
C VAL A 54 6.45 5.70 -2.50
N SER A 55 6.11 5.64 -1.22
CA SER A 55 5.52 6.73 -0.43
C SER A 55 6.37 7.02 0.82
N PRO A 56 6.10 8.10 1.55
CA PRO A 56 6.75 8.36 2.84
C PRO A 56 6.47 7.24 3.84
N VAL A 57 7.42 6.93 4.71
CA VAL A 57 7.22 5.95 5.81
C VAL A 57 6.15 6.38 6.81
N GLY A 58 5.75 7.65 6.78
CA GLY A 58 4.65 8.21 7.57
C GLY A 58 3.27 8.07 6.91
N ASP A 59 3.11 7.30 5.82
CA ASP A 59 1.84 7.12 5.12
C ASP A 59 0.78 6.37 5.95
N ALA A 60 1.17 5.76 7.06
CA ALA A 60 0.39 4.86 7.90
C ALA A 60 -0.08 3.58 7.17
N GLY A 61 0.36 3.37 5.95
CA GLY A 61 -0.07 2.34 5.02
C GLY A 61 1.05 1.43 4.54
N TYR A 62 1.25 1.40 3.23
CA TYR A 62 2.13 0.43 2.57
C TYR A 62 3.60 0.62 2.91
N SER A 63 4.15 1.83 2.72
CA SER A 63 5.55 2.12 3.06
C SER A 63 5.81 2.03 4.55
N TYR A 64 4.86 2.45 5.39
CA TYR A 64 4.92 2.27 6.84
C TYR A 64 5.04 0.78 7.22
N ALA A 65 4.20 -0.08 6.64
CA ALA A 65 4.24 -1.52 6.93
C ALA A 65 5.58 -2.16 6.50
N HIS A 66 6.14 -1.75 5.35
CA HIS A 66 7.46 -2.18 4.91
C HIS A 66 8.57 -1.69 5.83
N ASP A 67 8.48 -0.44 6.31
CA ASP A 67 9.49 0.12 7.22
C ASP A 67 9.48 -0.55 8.60
N LEU A 68 8.33 -0.97 9.12
CA LEU A 68 8.27 -1.82 10.31
C LEU A 68 9.05 -3.13 10.10
N GLY A 69 8.96 -3.72 8.90
CA GLY A 69 9.76 -4.88 8.53
C GLY A 69 11.26 -4.59 8.47
N ARG A 70 11.65 -3.42 7.92
CA ARG A 70 13.04 -2.95 7.91
C ARG A 70 13.59 -2.78 9.33
N GLN A 71 12.85 -2.11 10.20
CA GLN A 71 13.25 -1.92 11.61
C GLN A 71 13.49 -3.26 12.31
N ALA A 72 12.62 -4.26 12.08
CA ALA A 72 12.81 -5.59 12.62
C ALA A 72 14.06 -6.32 12.08
N VAL A 73 14.54 -5.97 10.90
CA VAL A 73 15.80 -6.44 10.31
C VAL A 73 17.00 -5.69 10.90
N GLU A 74 16.87 -4.38 11.12
CA GLU A 74 17.92 -3.56 11.73
C GLU A 74 18.28 -3.99 13.15
N ASP A 75 17.34 -4.62 13.87
CA ASP A 75 17.57 -5.21 15.19
C ASP A 75 18.36 -6.53 15.15
N MET A 76 18.68 -7.08 13.95
CA MET A 76 19.44 -8.33 13.80
C MET A 76 20.93 -8.09 13.94
N GLU A 77 21.64 -8.97 14.64
CA GLU A 77 23.10 -8.88 14.80
C GLU A 77 23.81 -8.98 13.46
N GLY A 78 24.79 -8.10 13.22
CA GLY A 78 25.60 -8.06 12.00
C GLY A 78 24.82 -7.50 10.78
N VAL A 79 23.74 -6.73 11.01
CA VAL A 79 22.94 -6.11 9.94
C VAL A 79 22.86 -4.62 10.16
N THR A 80 23.03 -3.87 9.09
CA THR A 80 22.71 -2.44 9.02
C THR A 80 21.74 -2.20 7.86
N THR A 81 20.89 -1.19 8.00
CA THR A 81 19.92 -0.87 6.96
C THR A 81 20.11 0.54 6.40
N MET A 82 19.72 0.72 5.15
CA MET A 82 19.52 2.01 4.52
C MET A 82 18.17 2.01 3.80
N TYR A 83 17.53 3.17 3.72
CA TYR A 83 16.30 3.28 2.94
C TYR A 83 16.21 4.61 2.21
N GLN A 84 15.36 4.64 1.19
CA GLN A 84 14.94 5.85 0.51
C GLN A 84 13.42 5.78 0.31
N GLU A 85 12.74 6.79 0.83
CA GLU A 85 11.28 6.92 0.75
C GLU A 85 10.85 7.90 -0.36
N ALA A 86 9.56 7.88 -0.67
CA ALA A 86 8.92 8.76 -1.65
C ALA A 86 9.63 8.74 -3.02
N VAL A 87 10.04 7.55 -3.46
CA VAL A 87 10.73 7.36 -4.74
C VAL A 87 9.69 7.13 -5.84
N PRO A 88 9.58 8.02 -6.85
CA PRO A 88 8.68 7.80 -7.97
C PRO A 88 9.03 6.54 -8.75
N GLU A 89 8.03 5.85 -9.27
CA GLU A 89 8.23 4.74 -10.19
C GLU A 89 8.90 5.23 -11.51
N GLY A 90 9.65 4.35 -12.16
CA GLY A 90 10.35 4.65 -13.41
C GLY A 90 11.83 5.02 -13.24
N PRO A 91 12.38 6.04 -13.96
CA PRO A 91 13.82 6.33 -13.98
C PRO A 91 14.41 6.72 -12.62
N ASP A 92 13.63 7.36 -11.76
CA ASP A 92 14.09 7.75 -10.43
C ASP A 92 14.35 6.54 -9.54
N SER A 93 13.50 5.52 -9.60
CA SER A 93 13.70 4.28 -8.85
C SER A 93 14.98 3.56 -9.31
N GLU A 94 15.26 3.51 -10.60
CA GLU A 94 16.49 2.92 -11.13
C GLU A 94 17.74 3.64 -10.59
N ARG A 95 17.73 4.97 -10.59
CA ARG A 95 18.82 5.78 -10.03
C ARG A 95 19.04 5.51 -8.54
N VAL A 96 17.95 5.40 -7.76
CA VAL A 96 18.03 5.14 -6.32
C VAL A 96 18.55 3.72 -6.05
N ILE A 97 18.05 2.71 -6.72
CA ILE A 97 18.50 1.31 -6.60
C ILE A 97 19.99 1.19 -6.96
N THR A 98 20.39 1.80 -8.07
CA THR A 98 21.82 1.88 -8.50
C THR A 98 22.69 2.51 -7.43
N ASN A 99 22.25 3.62 -6.83
CA ASN A 99 23.00 4.30 -5.79
C ASN A 99 23.16 3.46 -4.52
N MET A 100 22.13 2.69 -4.13
CA MET A 100 22.22 1.76 -2.99
C MET A 100 23.24 0.64 -3.26
N ALA A 101 23.20 0.03 -4.45
CA ALA A 101 24.18 -0.99 -4.86
C ALA A 101 25.60 -0.43 -4.86
N ARG A 102 25.83 0.79 -5.40
CA ARG A 102 27.13 1.48 -5.39
C ARG A 102 27.63 1.82 -3.98
N LYS A 103 26.73 2.04 -3.03
CA LYS A 103 27.07 2.26 -1.61
C LYS A 103 27.40 0.95 -0.87
N GLY A 104 27.38 -0.19 -1.56
CA GLY A 104 27.74 -1.50 -1.00
C GLY A 104 26.57 -2.27 -0.39
N ALA A 105 25.32 -1.91 -0.66
CA ALA A 105 24.19 -2.75 -0.25
C ALA A 105 24.30 -4.13 -0.90
N GLN A 106 24.25 -5.18 -0.08
CA GLN A 106 24.45 -6.57 -0.49
C GLN A 106 23.11 -7.28 -0.73
N LEU A 107 22.01 -6.74 -0.18
CA LEU A 107 20.62 -7.16 -0.41
C LEU A 107 19.75 -5.92 -0.50
N ILE A 108 18.96 -5.79 -1.58
CA ILE A 108 18.09 -4.64 -1.79
C ILE A 108 16.65 -5.11 -2.00
N PHE A 109 15.75 -4.58 -1.17
CA PHE A 109 14.31 -4.76 -1.30
C PHE A 109 13.69 -3.54 -2.01
N THR A 110 12.96 -3.78 -3.10
CA THR A 110 12.24 -2.76 -3.84
C THR A 110 10.74 -3.04 -3.74
N THR A 111 9.94 -2.10 -3.21
CA THR A 111 8.63 -2.42 -2.65
C THR A 111 7.44 -2.08 -3.54
N SER A 112 7.62 -1.40 -4.67
CA SER A 112 6.50 -1.06 -5.56
C SER A 112 6.48 -1.87 -6.85
N TYR A 113 5.28 -2.16 -7.38
CA TYR A 113 5.07 -2.85 -8.64
C TYR A 113 5.87 -2.23 -9.80
N GLY A 114 5.87 -0.90 -9.92
CA GLY A 114 6.58 -0.19 -10.97
C GLY A 114 8.10 -0.18 -10.84
N TYR A 115 8.67 -0.73 -9.75
CA TYR A 115 10.11 -0.92 -9.61
C TYR A 115 10.64 -2.21 -10.26
N MET A 116 9.76 -3.05 -10.80
CA MET A 116 10.15 -4.35 -11.37
C MET A 116 11.23 -4.22 -12.44
N ASP A 117 10.96 -3.46 -13.49
CA ASP A 117 11.91 -3.30 -14.61
C ASP A 117 13.20 -2.56 -14.22
N PRO A 118 13.14 -1.46 -13.43
CA PRO A 118 14.33 -0.87 -12.83
C PRO A 118 15.18 -1.86 -12.04
N THR A 119 14.57 -2.64 -11.16
CA THR A 119 15.30 -3.64 -10.35
C THR A 119 16.02 -4.67 -11.22
N ILE A 120 15.35 -5.22 -12.24
CA ILE A 120 15.95 -6.20 -13.16
C ILE A 120 17.09 -5.59 -13.99
N ARG A 121 17.00 -4.31 -14.39
CA ARG A 121 18.09 -3.65 -15.10
C ARG A 121 19.31 -3.45 -14.21
N VAL A 122 19.09 -2.94 -12.98
CA VAL A 122 20.19 -2.73 -12.02
C VAL A 122 20.83 -4.06 -11.58
N ALA A 123 20.02 -5.10 -11.39
CA ALA A 123 20.53 -6.43 -11.02
C ALA A 123 21.57 -6.96 -12.01
N LYS A 124 21.41 -6.71 -13.31
CA LYS A 124 22.39 -7.10 -14.33
C LYS A 124 23.72 -6.35 -14.24
N GLU A 125 23.69 -5.12 -13.73
CA GLU A 125 24.88 -4.28 -13.58
C GLU A 125 25.65 -4.61 -12.28
N PHE A 126 24.97 -5.18 -11.27
CA PHE A 126 25.52 -5.49 -9.95
C PHE A 126 25.36 -6.97 -9.58
N PRO A 127 26.09 -7.89 -10.23
CA PRO A 127 25.89 -9.34 -10.06
C PRO A 127 26.15 -9.85 -8.64
N GLU A 128 26.96 -9.15 -7.84
CA GLU A 128 27.28 -9.50 -6.45
C GLU A 128 26.21 -9.05 -5.44
N THR A 129 25.32 -8.12 -5.85
CA THR A 129 24.20 -7.65 -5.03
C THR A 129 22.96 -8.52 -5.28
N SER A 130 22.28 -8.91 -4.22
CA SER A 130 21.00 -9.63 -4.28
C SER A 130 19.84 -8.65 -4.28
N PHE A 131 18.80 -8.92 -5.07
CA PHE A 131 17.63 -8.08 -5.17
C PHE A 131 16.37 -8.88 -4.92
N MET A 132 15.43 -8.32 -4.16
CA MET A 132 14.09 -8.85 -3.98
C MET A 132 13.05 -7.79 -4.33
N HIS A 133 12.27 -8.05 -5.37
CA HIS A 133 11.25 -7.13 -5.86
C HIS A 133 9.86 -7.54 -5.40
N CYS A 134 9.14 -6.62 -4.74
CA CYS A 134 7.78 -6.85 -4.26
C CYS A 134 6.74 -6.67 -5.37
N SER A 135 5.74 -7.57 -5.41
CA SER A 135 4.57 -7.46 -6.30
C SER A 135 4.84 -7.74 -7.80
N GLY A 136 6.10 -7.88 -8.22
CA GLY A 136 6.45 -8.21 -9.59
C GLY A 136 6.43 -9.71 -9.90
N PHE A 137 6.85 -10.04 -11.14
CA PHE A 137 6.92 -11.43 -11.60
C PHE A 137 8.20 -11.77 -12.38
N LYS A 138 9.05 -10.76 -12.68
CA LYS A 138 10.33 -10.97 -13.36
C LYS A 138 11.41 -11.40 -12.38
N THR A 139 12.32 -12.24 -12.83
CA THR A 139 13.49 -12.70 -12.08
C THR A 139 14.76 -12.53 -12.92
N ALA A 140 15.93 -12.57 -12.25
CA ALA A 140 17.26 -12.65 -12.85
C ALA A 140 18.16 -13.52 -11.96
N ASP A 141 19.40 -13.79 -12.37
CA ASP A 141 20.32 -14.66 -11.64
C ASP A 141 20.58 -14.22 -10.18
N ASN A 142 20.42 -12.93 -9.90
CA ASN A 142 20.56 -12.32 -8.59
C ASN A 142 19.33 -11.51 -8.16
N ALA A 143 18.19 -11.67 -8.82
CA ALA A 143 16.95 -10.97 -8.49
C ALA A 143 15.76 -11.91 -8.43
N GLY A 144 15.15 -12.01 -7.26
CA GLY A 144 13.88 -12.70 -7.03
C GLY A 144 12.72 -11.72 -6.89
N ASN A 145 11.52 -12.27 -6.76
CA ASN A 145 10.34 -11.49 -6.43
C ASN A 145 9.59 -12.11 -5.25
N TYR A 146 8.81 -11.29 -4.57
CA TYR A 146 8.02 -11.73 -3.43
C TYR A 146 6.70 -11.00 -3.33
N PHE A 147 5.73 -11.64 -2.74
CA PHE A 147 4.48 -11.02 -2.31
C PHE A 147 3.80 -11.87 -1.23
N GLY A 148 2.79 -11.29 -0.57
CA GLY A 148 1.90 -12.03 0.33
C GLY A 148 0.54 -12.31 -0.33
N ARG A 149 -0.12 -13.40 0.05
CA ARG A 149 -1.48 -13.73 -0.36
C ARG A 149 -2.50 -12.88 0.43
N ILE A 150 -2.36 -11.55 0.37
CA ILE A 150 -3.21 -10.60 1.10
C ILE A 150 -4.71 -10.77 0.79
N TYR A 151 -5.03 -11.38 -0.35
CA TYR A 151 -6.39 -11.70 -0.72
C TYR A 151 -7.07 -12.63 0.32
N GLN A 152 -6.30 -13.42 1.10
CA GLN A 152 -6.83 -14.23 2.19
C GLN A 152 -7.36 -13.35 3.32
N ALA A 153 -6.59 -12.34 3.74
CA ALA A 153 -7.02 -11.35 4.72
C ALA A 153 -8.18 -10.48 4.17
N ARG A 154 -8.16 -10.15 2.86
CA ARG A 154 -9.26 -9.44 2.20
C ARG A 154 -10.59 -10.20 2.28
N TYR A 155 -10.57 -11.51 2.11
CA TYR A 155 -11.75 -12.34 2.27
C TYR A 155 -12.32 -12.23 3.70
N LEU A 156 -11.47 -12.33 4.71
CA LEU A 156 -11.87 -12.22 6.11
C LEU A 156 -12.44 -10.85 6.45
N THR A 157 -11.78 -9.77 6.00
CA THR A 157 -12.29 -8.41 6.19
C THR A 157 -13.58 -8.16 5.40
N GLY A 158 -13.76 -8.84 4.27
CA GLY A 158 -14.99 -8.87 3.52
C GLY A 158 -16.15 -9.50 4.31
N MET A 159 -15.89 -10.60 5.04
CA MET A 159 -16.90 -11.22 5.93
C MET A 159 -17.35 -10.22 7.01
N VAL A 160 -16.40 -9.48 7.62
CA VAL A 160 -16.73 -8.43 8.59
C VAL A 160 -17.62 -7.36 7.95
N ALA A 161 -17.23 -6.84 6.78
CA ALA A 161 -18.00 -5.82 6.08
C ALA A 161 -19.42 -6.28 5.70
N GLY A 162 -19.55 -7.53 5.22
CA GLY A 162 -20.83 -8.13 4.86
C GLY A 162 -21.75 -8.34 6.05
N ALA A 163 -21.22 -8.69 7.22
CA ALA A 163 -21.97 -8.83 8.46
C ALA A 163 -22.40 -7.47 9.05
N MET A 164 -21.62 -6.42 8.82
CA MET A 164 -21.85 -5.11 9.44
C MET A 164 -22.65 -4.13 8.58
N THR A 165 -22.72 -4.32 7.25
CA THR A 165 -23.53 -3.45 6.39
C THR A 165 -25.03 -3.59 6.70
N LYS A 166 -25.72 -2.46 6.72
CA LYS A 166 -27.18 -2.39 6.89
C LYS A 166 -27.91 -2.02 5.59
N LYS A 167 -27.15 -1.46 4.62
CA LYS A 167 -27.71 -1.00 3.35
C LYS A 167 -27.36 -1.91 2.18
N ASN A 168 -26.57 -2.97 2.41
CA ASN A 168 -26.07 -3.87 1.38
C ASN A 168 -25.24 -3.17 0.29
N ILE A 169 -24.67 -1.99 0.60
CA ILE A 169 -23.84 -1.21 -0.29
C ILE A 169 -22.51 -0.94 0.42
N ILE A 170 -21.45 -1.56 -0.06
CA ILE A 170 -20.09 -1.42 0.47
C ILE A 170 -19.25 -0.71 -0.59
N GLY A 171 -18.57 0.36 -0.21
CA GLY A 171 -17.63 1.08 -1.05
C GLY A 171 -16.25 0.47 -0.96
N TYR A 172 -15.52 0.41 -2.08
CA TYR A 172 -14.14 -0.05 -2.16
C TYR A 172 -13.30 0.97 -2.94
N VAL A 173 -12.47 1.73 -2.24
CA VAL A 173 -11.55 2.70 -2.85
C VAL A 173 -10.30 1.95 -3.30
N ALA A 174 -10.00 1.97 -4.59
CA ALA A 174 -8.93 1.18 -5.19
C ALA A 174 -7.93 2.06 -5.96
N ALA A 175 -6.65 1.66 -5.98
CA ALA A 175 -5.58 2.40 -6.63
C ALA A 175 -5.61 2.22 -8.17
N PHE A 176 -5.09 1.13 -8.67
CA PHE A 176 -4.99 0.85 -10.10
C PHE A 176 -5.67 -0.48 -10.47
N PRO A 177 -6.27 -0.59 -11.67
CA PRO A 177 -6.91 -1.81 -12.14
C PRO A 177 -5.88 -2.86 -12.61
N ILE A 178 -5.00 -3.28 -11.72
CA ILE A 178 -4.02 -4.35 -11.95
C ILE A 178 -4.47 -5.65 -11.27
N PRO A 179 -3.96 -6.82 -11.69
CA PRO A 179 -4.39 -8.11 -11.17
C PRO A 179 -4.34 -8.24 -9.66
N GLU A 180 -3.37 -7.64 -9.00
CA GLU A 180 -3.23 -7.62 -7.55
C GLU A 180 -4.44 -6.96 -6.87
N VAL A 181 -4.81 -5.76 -7.33
CA VAL A 181 -5.90 -4.97 -6.76
C VAL A 181 -7.25 -5.58 -7.07
N ILE A 182 -7.44 -6.05 -8.33
CA ILE A 182 -8.66 -6.75 -8.78
C ILE A 182 -8.88 -8.02 -7.96
N ARG A 183 -7.83 -8.84 -7.76
CA ARG A 183 -7.88 -10.04 -6.93
C ARG A 183 -8.25 -9.73 -5.48
N GLY A 184 -7.68 -8.65 -4.93
CA GLY A 184 -8.02 -8.17 -3.58
C GLY A 184 -9.48 -7.78 -3.43
N ALA A 185 -10.02 -7.00 -4.37
CA ALA A 185 -11.42 -6.59 -4.40
C ALA A 185 -12.36 -7.81 -4.59
N ASN A 186 -11.98 -8.76 -5.43
CA ASN A 186 -12.72 -10.00 -5.65
C ASN A 186 -12.77 -10.87 -4.39
N ALA A 187 -11.65 -11.08 -3.73
CA ALA A 187 -11.60 -11.85 -2.48
C ALA A 187 -12.44 -11.19 -1.38
N PHE A 188 -12.36 -9.86 -1.27
CA PHE A 188 -13.19 -9.09 -0.36
C PHE A 188 -14.68 -9.29 -0.66
N ALA A 189 -15.08 -9.18 -1.93
CA ALA A 189 -16.48 -9.39 -2.35
C ALA A 189 -16.96 -10.83 -2.13
N LEU A 190 -16.10 -11.83 -2.33
CA LEU A 190 -16.41 -13.22 -1.99
C LEU A 190 -16.65 -13.37 -0.47
N GLY A 191 -15.84 -12.75 0.36
CA GLY A 191 -16.03 -12.72 1.81
C GLY A 191 -17.32 -12.02 2.23
N VAL A 192 -17.62 -10.87 1.64
CA VAL A 192 -18.90 -10.17 1.85
C VAL A 192 -20.08 -11.10 1.55
N ARG A 193 -20.07 -11.73 0.40
CA ARG A 193 -21.18 -12.56 -0.08
C ARG A 193 -21.29 -13.92 0.63
N ALA A 194 -20.21 -14.40 1.24
CA ALA A 194 -20.26 -15.60 2.06
C ALA A 194 -21.16 -15.44 3.30
N VAL A 195 -21.34 -14.20 3.79
CA VAL A 195 -22.17 -13.89 4.96
C VAL A 195 -23.42 -13.07 4.61
N ASN A 196 -23.35 -12.32 3.50
CA ASN A 196 -24.47 -11.48 3.02
C ASN A 196 -24.55 -11.51 1.48
N PRO A 197 -25.25 -12.50 0.89
CA PRO A 197 -25.35 -12.66 -0.57
C PRO A 197 -25.98 -11.47 -1.31
N GLU A 198 -26.77 -10.64 -0.64
CA GLU A 198 -27.46 -9.49 -1.23
C GLU A 198 -26.57 -8.25 -1.33
N ALA A 199 -25.47 -8.21 -0.56
CA ALA A 199 -24.59 -7.05 -0.54
C ALA A 199 -23.76 -6.92 -1.83
N GLN A 200 -23.52 -5.66 -2.22
CA GLN A 200 -22.72 -5.27 -3.38
C GLN A 200 -21.48 -4.51 -2.93
N VAL A 201 -20.37 -4.74 -3.63
CA VAL A 201 -19.12 -4.01 -3.46
C VAL A 201 -18.94 -3.08 -4.65
N ARG A 202 -18.99 -1.76 -4.41
CA ARG A 202 -18.81 -0.73 -5.44
C ARG A 202 -17.38 -0.23 -5.45
N VAL A 203 -16.68 -0.41 -6.58
CA VAL A 203 -15.27 -0.05 -6.74
C VAL A 203 -15.14 1.29 -7.43
N VAL A 204 -14.29 2.18 -6.89
CA VAL A 204 -13.87 3.44 -7.49
C VAL A 204 -12.34 3.47 -7.56
N TRP A 205 -11.80 3.83 -8.72
CA TRP A 205 -10.36 3.89 -8.97
C TRP A 205 -9.82 5.31 -8.80
N THR A 206 -8.79 5.48 -7.97
CA THR A 206 -8.11 6.77 -7.74
C THR A 206 -7.00 7.04 -8.75
N LYS A 207 -6.45 5.99 -9.37
CA LYS A 207 -5.28 6.04 -10.27
C LYS A 207 -4.01 6.58 -9.58
N THR A 208 -3.91 6.39 -8.27
CA THR A 208 -2.72 6.68 -7.45
C THR A 208 -2.56 5.63 -6.37
N TRP A 209 -1.31 5.40 -5.92
CA TRP A 209 -1.04 4.56 -4.74
C TRP A 209 -1.28 5.35 -3.46
N TYR A 210 -0.78 6.59 -3.39
CA TYR A 210 -0.85 7.45 -2.21
C TYR A 210 -1.20 8.88 -2.60
N ASP A 211 -2.40 9.29 -2.29
CA ASP A 211 -2.90 10.67 -2.33
C ASP A 211 -4.08 10.79 -1.36
N PRO A 212 -3.82 11.22 -0.10
CA PRO A 212 -4.86 11.29 0.94
C PRO A 212 -6.09 12.08 0.54
N THR A 213 -5.93 13.13 -0.28
CA THR A 213 -7.05 13.97 -0.73
C THR A 213 -7.92 13.22 -1.74
N THR A 214 -7.31 12.67 -2.78
CA THR A 214 -8.01 11.90 -3.81
C THR A 214 -8.69 10.66 -3.23
N GLU A 215 -8.01 9.95 -2.31
CA GLU A 215 -8.53 8.76 -1.63
C GLU A 215 -9.76 9.11 -0.77
N LYS A 216 -9.70 10.20 -0.01
CA LYS A 216 -10.81 10.69 0.82
C LYS A 216 -12.01 11.12 -0.02
N GLU A 217 -11.80 11.82 -1.14
CA GLU A 217 -12.87 12.22 -2.05
C GLU A 217 -13.51 11.01 -2.76
N ALA A 218 -12.73 10.00 -3.14
CA ALA A 218 -13.25 8.76 -3.69
C ALA A 218 -14.16 8.03 -2.67
N ALA A 219 -13.76 7.98 -1.39
CA ALA A 219 -14.59 7.41 -0.33
C ALA A 219 -15.90 8.21 -0.14
N LYS A 220 -15.84 9.55 -0.14
CA LYS A 220 -17.04 10.39 -0.05
C LYS A 220 -18.00 10.13 -1.20
N SER A 221 -17.51 9.96 -2.42
CA SER A 221 -18.36 9.64 -3.58
C SER A 221 -19.11 8.33 -3.41
N LEU A 222 -18.48 7.33 -2.80
CA LEU A 222 -19.12 6.03 -2.47
C LEU A 222 -20.15 6.18 -1.35
N LEU A 223 -19.88 7.00 -0.34
CA LEU A 223 -20.83 7.32 0.73
C LEU A 223 -22.08 8.07 0.20
N ASP A 224 -21.87 9.00 -0.75
CA ASP A 224 -22.96 9.76 -1.37
C ASP A 224 -23.92 8.88 -2.19
N VAL A 225 -23.43 7.77 -2.77
CA VAL A 225 -24.28 6.77 -3.45
C VAL A 225 -24.79 5.68 -2.50
N GLY A 226 -24.66 5.88 -1.18
CA GLY A 226 -25.34 5.10 -0.16
C GLY A 226 -24.51 4.01 0.51
N ALA A 227 -23.22 3.91 0.26
CA ALA A 227 -22.35 2.99 1.00
C ALA A 227 -22.39 3.30 2.51
N ASP A 228 -22.43 2.26 3.33
CA ASP A 228 -22.39 2.36 4.80
C ASP A 228 -21.19 1.63 5.42
N VAL A 229 -20.37 1.01 4.58
CA VAL A 229 -19.04 0.50 4.91
C VAL A 229 -18.09 0.93 3.79
N ILE A 230 -16.92 1.46 4.14
CA ILE A 230 -15.86 1.82 3.19
C ILE A 230 -14.65 0.92 3.44
N ALA A 231 -14.24 0.19 2.41
CA ALA A 231 -12.98 -0.54 2.36
C ALA A 231 -12.03 0.14 1.38
N GLN A 232 -10.73 -0.15 1.49
CA GLN A 232 -9.71 0.47 0.66
C GLN A 232 -8.61 -0.48 0.22
N HIS A 233 -8.05 -0.20 -0.95
CA HIS A 233 -6.75 -0.67 -1.41
C HIS A 233 -5.94 0.59 -1.76
N GLN A 234 -5.61 1.33 -0.73
CA GLN A 234 -4.99 2.65 -0.74
C GLN A 234 -4.05 2.76 0.45
N ASP A 235 -3.09 3.68 0.38
CA ASP A 235 -2.00 3.75 1.34
C ASP A 235 -2.20 4.79 2.45
N SER A 236 -3.22 5.67 2.35
CA SER A 236 -3.53 6.63 3.40
C SER A 236 -4.75 6.25 4.23
N PRO A 237 -4.93 6.82 5.43
CA PRO A 237 -6.15 6.64 6.23
C PRO A 237 -7.34 7.48 5.73
N GLY A 238 -7.19 8.27 4.67
CA GLY A 238 -8.21 9.18 4.15
C GLY A 238 -9.60 8.56 3.94
N PRO A 239 -9.74 7.35 3.34
CA PRO A 239 -11.03 6.68 3.20
C PRO A 239 -11.71 6.35 4.53
N GLN A 240 -10.94 5.97 5.55
CA GLN A 240 -11.47 5.66 6.87
C GLN A 240 -11.94 6.90 7.63
N GLU A 241 -11.19 7.99 7.51
CA GLU A 241 -11.59 9.30 8.05
C GLU A 241 -12.91 9.76 7.42
N ALA A 242 -13.05 9.64 6.09
CA ALA A 242 -14.28 9.98 5.38
C ALA A 242 -15.47 9.15 5.86
N ALA A 243 -15.27 7.84 6.09
CA ALA A 243 -16.31 6.97 6.63
C ALA A 243 -16.72 7.42 8.03
N GLN A 244 -15.77 7.71 8.90
CA GLN A 244 -16.05 8.21 10.27
C GLN A 244 -16.79 9.55 10.28
N GLU A 245 -16.40 10.50 9.41
CA GLU A 245 -17.06 11.80 9.27
C GLU A 245 -18.54 11.67 8.88
N ARG A 246 -18.90 10.61 8.16
CA ARG A 246 -20.25 10.33 7.69
C ARG A 246 -20.99 9.29 8.55
N GLY A 247 -20.42 8.83 9.66
CA GLY A 247 -21.00 7.82 10.53
C GLY A 247 -21.16 6.42 9.90
N ALA A 248 -20.36 6.14 8.87
CA ALA A 248 -20.24 4.83 8.23
C ALA A 248 -19.10 4.02 8.87
N TYR A 249 -19.10 2.71 8.64
CA TYR A 249 -17.99 1.85 9.05
C TYR A 249 -16.82 1.87 8.05
N SER A 250 -15.64 1.44 8.50
CA SER A 250 -14.47 1.35 7.66
C SER A 250 -13.68 0.06 7.86
N ILE A 251 -13.05 -0.40 6.77
CA ILE A 251 -12.09 -1.51 6.73
C ILE A 251 -10.77 -0.94 6.22
N GLY A 252 -9.73 -1.03 7.04
CA GLY A 252 -8.39 -0.53 6.70
C GLY A 252 -7.58 -1.47 5.80
N TYR A 253 -6.37 -1.01 5.48
CA TYR A 253 -5.41 -1.75 4.68
C TYR A 253 -3.97 -1.45 5.08
N ASN A 254 -3.07 -2.39 4.80
CA ASN A 254 -1.63 -2.37 5.03
C ASN A 254 -1.20 -2.47 6.51
N SER A 255 -1.83 -1.69 7.38
CA SER A 255 -1.53 -1.62 8.82
C SER A 255 -2.80 -1.49 9.66
N ASP A 256 -2.66 -1.54 10.98
CA ASP A 256 -3.76 -1.17 11.89
C ASP A 256 -3.96 0.34 11.88
N MET A 257 -4.99 0.77 11.18
CA MET A 257 -5.38 2.18 11.04
C MET A 257 -6.45 2.61 12.06
N SER A 258 -6.72 1.83 13.10
CA SER A 258 -7.79 2.10 14.08
C SER A 258 -7.69 3.46 14.75
N GLN A 259 -6.48 3.98 14.95
CA GLN A 259 -6.23 5.31 15.54
C GLN A 259 -6.80 6.48 14.73
N PHE A 260 -6.91 6.33 13.39
CA PHE A 260 -7.41 7.39 12.50
C PHE A 260 -8.94 7.44 12.43
N ALA A 261 -9.61 6.33 12.71
CA ALA A 261 -11.06 6.23 12.68
C ALA A 261 -11.62 5.35 13.80
N PRO A 262 -11.34 5.64 15.08
CA PRO A 262 -11.64 4.74 16.20
C PRO A 262 -13.14 4.45 16.40
N LYS A 263 -14.03 5.28 15.85
CA LYS A 263 -15.49 5.13 15.92
C LYS A 263 -16.07 4.42 14.68
N SER A 264 -15.23 4.11 13.70
CA SER A 264 -15.64 3.60 12.39
C SER A 264 -14.91 2.32 12.01
N HIS A 265 -13.66 2.17 12.45
CA HIS A 265 -12.76 1.09 12.08
C HIS A 265 -13.25 -0.26 12.61
N LEU A 266 -13.54 -1.19 11.71
CA LEU A 266 -13.96 -2.56 12.05
C LEU A 266 -12.76 -3.50 12.21
N THR A 267 -11.83 -3.45 11.26
CA THR A 267 -10.55 -4.19 11.18
C THR A 267 -9.81 -3.74 9.93
N ALA A 268 -8.65 -4.33 9.62
CA ALA A 268 -7.88 -4.09 8.41
C ALA A 268 -7.27 -5.39 7.88
N ALA A 269 -7.03 -5.49 6.57
CA ALA A 269 -6.10 -6.50 6.03
C ALA A 269 -4.68 -5.95 6.15
N ILE A 270 -3.80 -6.64 6.87
CA ILE A 270 -2.49 -6.12 7.26
C ILE A 270 -1.33 -6.99 6.77
N TRP A 271 -0.17 -6.35 6.65
CA TRP A 271 1.10 -6.97 6.34
C TRP A 271 1.98 -7.12 7.58
N ASN A 272 2.69 -8.23 7.66
CA ASN A 272 3.80 -8.42 8.58
C ASN A 272 5.06 -8.78 7.77
N TRP A 273 5.66 -7.78 7.16
CA TRP A 273 6.84 -7.95 6.32
C TRP A 273 8.07 -8.43 7.11
N SER A 274 8.08 -8.27 8.43
CA SER A 274 9.20 -8.70 9.27
C SER A 274 9.52 -10.18 9.14
N VAL A 275 8.50 -11.03 9.00
CA VAL A 275 8.71 -12.49 8.85
C VAL A 275 9.42 -12.83 7.55
N PHE A 276 9.11 -12.09 6.48
CA PHE A 276 9.74 -12.28 5.18
C PHE A 276 11.16 -11.71 5.15
N TYR A 277 11.32 -10.47 5.60
CA TYR A 277 12.61 -9.78 5.55
C TYR A 277 13.66 -10.49 6.42
N LYS A 278 13.30 -10.92 7.62
CA LYS A 278 14.18 -11.71 8.49
C LYS A 278 14.63 -13.01 7.82
N ASP A 279 13.71 -13.77 7.22
CA ASP A 279 14.03 -15.00 6.48
C ASP A 279 15.03 -14.75 5.35
N GLN A 280 14.83 -13.69 4.56
CA GLN A 280 15.72 -13.38 3.44
C GLN A 280 17.10 -12.87 3.91
N VAL A 281 17.14 -12.07 4.96
CA VAL A 281 18.37 -11.59 5.58
C VAL A 281 19.16 -12.73 6.21
N GLU A 282 18.52 -13.63 6.95
CA GLU A 282 19.15 -14.83 7.50
C GLU A 282 19.74 -15.72 6.39
N LYS A 283 19.01 -15.92 5.30
CA LYS A 283 19.51 -16.66 4.14
C LYS A 283 20.74 -15.98 3.51
N LYS A 284 20.75 -14.65 3.46
CA LYS A 284 21.90 -13.90 2.94
C LYS A 284 23.11 -14.01 3.86
N LEU A 285 22.92 -13.87 5.18
CA LEU A 285 23.98 -14.04 6.19
C LEU A 285 24.60 -15.44 6.15
N ASN A 286 23.76 -16.47 5.96
CA ASN A 286 24.18 -17.86 5.93
C ASN A 286 24.69 -18.33 4.55
N GLY A 287 24.71 -17.47 3.53
CA GLY A 287 25.13 -17.81 2.17
C GLY A 287 24.19 -18.77 1.42
N THR A 288 22.94 -18.92 1.88
CA THR A 288 21.94 -19.81 1.28
C THR A 288 20.88 -19.09 0.47
N TRP A 289 20.98 -17.77 0.37
CA TRP A 289 20.02 -16.96 -0.40
C TRP A 289 20.03 -17.34 -1.89
N LYS A 290 18.83 -17.38 -2.49
CA LYS A 290 18.63 -17.65 -3.91
C LYS A 290 17.56 -16.74 -4.47
N PRO A 291 17.60 -16.38 -5.78
CA PRO A 291 16.58 -15.58 -6.44
C PRO A 291 15.33 -16.44 -6.74
N GLU A 292 14.40 -16.43 -5.82
CA GLU A 292 13.14 -17.21 -5.91
C GLU A 292 11.95 -16.28 -6.18
N SER A 293 10.86 -16.85 -6.73
CA SER A 293 9.54 -16.23 -6.75
C SER A 293 8.73 -16.76 -5.57
N LEU A 294 8.48 -15.91 -4.57
CA LEU A 294 7.88 -16.30 -3.30
C LEU A 294 6.52 -15.62 -3.12
N TRP A 295 5.46 -16.41 -2.94
CA TRP A 295 4.12 -15.91 -2.69
C TRP A 295 3.53 -16.58 -1.45
N TRP A 296 3.85 -16.02 -0.29
CA TRP A 296 3.52 -16.58 1.00
C TRP A 296 2.07 -16.26 1.43
N GLY A 297 1.45 -17.19 2.11
CA GLY A 297 0.10 -17.05 2.63
C GLY A 297 0.04 -16.74 4.14
N MET A 298 -1.20 -16.73 4.64
CA MET A 298 -1.50 -16.45 6.06
C MET A 298 -0.85 -17.45 7.01
N GLU A 299 -0.60 -18.66 6.55
CA GLU A 299 0.07 -19.72 7.33
C GLU A 299 1.52 -19.37 7.72
N THR A 300 2.16 -18.44 7.01
CA THR A 300 3.50 -17.96 7.34
C THR A 300 3.48 -16.75 8.29
N GLY A 301 2.32 -16.15 8.49
CA GLY A 301 2.16 -14.92 9.26
C GLY A 301 2.52 -13.64 8.52
N ILE A 302 2.81 -13.68 7.19
CA ILE A 302 3.11 -12.48 6.39
C ILE A 302 1.88 -11.59 6.18
N VAL A 303 0.69 -12.18 6.20
CA VAL A 303 -0.59 -11.47 6.09
C VAL A 303 -1.52 -11.86 7.22
N ASP A 304 -2.27 -10.92 7.74
CA ASP A 304 -3.24 -11.12 8.80
C ASP A 304 -4.36 -10.07 8.74
N ILE A 305 -5.26 -10.08 9.70
CA ILE A 305 -6.21 -9.00 9.95
C ILE A 305 -5.82 -8.27 11.24
N ALA A 306 -6.06 -6.96 11.26
CA ALA A 306 -5.89 -6.14 12.46
C ALA A 306 -6.91 -6.53 13.56
N PRO A 307 -6.66 -6.17 14.83
CA PRO A 307 -7.65 -6.34 15.89
C PRO A 307 -9.01 -5.76 15.51
N PHE A 308 -10.07 -6.43 15.94
CA PHE A 308 -11.42 -5.95 15.67
C PHE A 308 -11.74 -4.69 16.46
N GLY A 309 -12.36 -3.72 15.81
CA GLY A 309 -12.93 -2.56 16.46
C GLY A 309 -14.02 -2.92 17.47
N PRO A 310 -14.30 -2.05 18.47
CA PRO A 310 -15.23 -2.35 19.56
C PRO A 310 -16.69 -2.49 19.12
N MET A 311 -17.02 -2.05 17.90
CA MET A 311 -18.37 -2.16 17.34
C MET A 311 -18.64 -3.51 16.65
N VAL A 312 -17.62 -4.35 16.44
CA VAL A 312 -17.79 -5.69 15.83
C VAL A 312 -18.35 -6.66 16.86
N PRO A 313 -19.54 -7.27 16.63
CA PRO A 313 -20.13 -8.23 17.55
C PRO A 313 -19.28 -9.50 17.74
N GLU A 314 -19.36 -10.10 18.92
CA GLU A 314 -18.56 -11.29 19.25
C GLU A 314 -18.87 -12.49 18.32
N GLU A 315 -20.10 -12.65 17.88
CA GLU A 315 -20.48 -13.67 16.91
C GLU A 315 -19.82 -13.47 15.56
N VAL A 316 -19.62 -12.22 15.12
CA VAL A 316 -18.90 -11.91 13.88
C VAL A 316 -17.41 -12.19 14.05
N LYS A 317 -16.83 -11.81 15.18
CA LYS A 317 -15.40 -12.11 15.50
C LYS A 317 -15.16 -13.63 15.48
N ALA A 318 -16.02 -14.40 16.14
CA ALA A 318 -15.91 -15.87 16.19
C ALA A 318 -16.07 -16.53 14.81
N LEU A 319 -16.99 -16.00 13.98
CA LEU A 319 -17.19 -16.49 12.61
C LEU A 319 -15.94 -16.26 11.76
N VAL A 320 -15.37 -15.05 11.81
CA VAL A 320 -14.17 -14.67 11.04
C VAL A 320 -12.93 -15.41 11.53
N GLU A 321 -12.76 -15.56 12.83
CA GLU A 321 -11.65 -16.33 13.39
C GLU A 321 -11.71 -17.81 12.96
N THR A 322 -12.91 -18.40 12.93
CA THR A 322 -13.11 -19.77 12.43
C THR A 322 -12.72 -19.88 10.95
N ALA A 323 -13.06 -18.89 10.12
CA ALA A 323 -12.69 -18.86 8.72
C ALA A 323 -11.17 -18.67 8.56
N LYS A 324 -10.54 -17.81 9.38
CA LYS A 324 -9.09 -17.60 9.42
C LYS A 324 -8.35 -18.91 9.70
N GLN A 325 -8.76 -19.66 10.71
CA GLN A 325 -8.13 -20.95 11.04
C GLN A 325 -8.27 -21.95 9.89
N LYS A 326 -9.41 -21.99 9.20
CA LYS A 326 -9.62 -22.85 8.03
C LYS A 326 -8.74 -22.42 6.84
N ILE A 327 -8.50 -21.12 6.64
CA ILE A 327 -7.57 -20.63 5.61
C ILE A 327 -6.14 -21.08 5.94
N ILE A 328 -5.70 -20.90 7.19
CA ILE A 328 -4.37 -21.33 7.66
C ILE A 328 -4.19 -22.85 7.49
N ALA A 329 -5.22 -23.62 7.82
CA ALA A 329 -5.22 -25.08 7.65
C ALA A 329 -5.40 -25.54 6.18
N LYS A 330 -5.60 -24.60 5.23
CA LYS A 330 -5.90 -24.85 3.81
C LYS A 330 -7.21 -25.62 3.56
N GLU A 331 -8.12 -25.62 4.55
CA GLU A 331 -9.47 -26.19 4.45
C GLU A 331 -10.45 -25.24 3.75
N LEU A 332 -10.21 -23.92 3.84
CA LEU A 332 -10.93 -22.90 3.12
C LEU A 332 -10.02 -22.25 2.09
N VAL A 333 -10.35 -22.42 0.81
CA VAL A 333 -9.67 -21.79 -0.31
C VAL A 333 -10.56 -20.67 -0.86
N VAL A 334 -10.06 -19.42 -0.79
CA VAL A 334 -10.85 -18.20 -1.13
C VAL A 334 -11.45 -18.26 -2.53
N PHE A 335 -10.69 -18.72 -3.51
CA PHE A 335 -11.12 -18.85 -4.90
C PHE A 335 -11.41 -20.32 -5.27
N ALA A 336 -12.15 -21.02 -4.40
CA ALA A 336 -12.74 -22.31 -4.73
C ALA A 336 -14.09 -22.10 -5.46
N GLY A 337 -14.30 -22.89 -6.52
CA GLY A 337 -15.53 -22.82 -7.31
C GLY A 337 -16.77 -23.39 -6.58
N PRO A 338 -17.96 -23.04 -7.05
CA PRO A 338 -18.20 -22.26 -8.28
C PRO A 338 -18.04 -20.74 -8.06
N VAL A 339 -17.16 -20.08 -8.81
CA VAL A 339 -17.02 -18.63 -8.81
C VAL A 339 -17.55 -18.06 -10.13
N LYS A 340 -18.44 -17.08 -10.04
CA LYS A 340 -19.06 -16.40 -11.18
C LYS A 340 -18.48 -15.00 -11.35
N ASN A 341 -18.32 -14.56 -12.61
CA ASN A 341 -17.99 -13.17 -12.92
C ASN A 341 -19.24 -12.25 -12.82
N GLN A 342 -19.07 -10.95 -13.07
CA GLN A 342 -20.16 -9.95 -13.05
C GLN A 342 -21.32 -10.29 -14.00
N LYS A 343 -21.07 -11.03 -15.09
CA LYS A 343 -22.09 -11.44 -16.05
C LYS A 343 -22.84 -12.71 -15.62
N GLY A 344 -22.46 -13.31 -14.49
CA GLY A 344 -23.03 -14.56 -14.00
C GLY A 344 -22.45 -15.82 -14.64
N GLU A 345 -21.42 -15.69 -15.47
CA GLU A 345 -20.70 -16.80 -16.10
C GLU A 345 -19.78 -17.47 -15.07
N VAL A 346 -19.78 -18.81 -15.03
CA VAL A 346 -18.89 -19.57 -14.14
C VAL A 346 -17.46 -19.51 -14.69
N VAL A 347 -16.54 -18.88 -13.95
CA VAL A 347 -15.13 -18.73 -14.31
C VAL A 347 -14.27 -19.78 -13.61
N ILE A 348 -14.61 -20.13 -12.37
CA ILE A 348 -13.98 -21.24 -11.64
C ILE A 348 -15.10 -22.27 -11.40
N PRO A 349 -15.04 -23.44 -12.06
CA PRO A 349 -16.06 -24.48 -11.93
C PRO A 349 -16.13 -25.07 -10.53
N ASP A 350 -17.27 -25.67 -10.22
CA ASP A 350 -17.46 -26.42 -8.98
C ASP A 350 -16.42 -27.52 -8.82
N GLY A 351 -15.92 -27.69 -7.60
CA GLY A 351 -14.86 -28.67 -7.29
C GLY A 351 -13.46 -28.28 -7.77
N GLN A 352 -13.28 -27.11 -8.39
CA GLN A 352 -11.97 -26.58 -8.81
C GLN A 352 -11.56 -25.39 -7.95
N THR A 353 -10.27 -25.10 -7.92
CA THR A 353 -9.69 -23.90 -7.30
C THR A 353 -8.90 -23.13 -8.36
N ALA A 354 -8.88 -21.78 -8.24
CA ALA A 354 -8.05 -20.97 -9.11
C ALA A 354 -6.56 -21.31 -8.94
N THR A 355 -5.84 -21.47 -10.04
CA THR A 355 -4.39 -21.62 -10.02
C THR A 355 -3.69 -20.29 -9.70
N ASP A 356 -2.43 -20.35 -9.28
CA ASP A 356 -1.64 -19.12 -9.05
C ASP A 356 -1.52 -18.28 -10.34
N GLU A 357 -1.39 -18.90 -11.50
CA GLU A 357 -1.38 -18.21 -12.79
C GLU A 357 -2.68 -17.44 -13.05
N GLN A 358 -3.84 -18.08 -12.81
CA GLN A 358 -5.14 -17.41 -12.93
C GLN A 358 -5.30 -16.26 -11.93
N LEU A 359 -4.81 -16.43 -10.72
CA LEU A 359 -4.84 -15.39 -9.68
C LEU A 359 -3.92 -14.21 -10.00
N LEU A 360 -2.71 -14.48 -10.49
CA LEU A 360 -1.72 -13.46 -10.87
C LEU A 360 -2.11 -12.71 -12.15
N GLY A 361 -2.89 -13.34 -13.04
CA GLY A 361 -3.40 -12.73 -14.27
C GLY A 361 -4.84 -12.21 -14.17
N MET A 362 -5.45 -12.13 -12.98
CA MET A 362 -6.86 -11.80 -12.79
C MET A 362 -7.20 -10.38 -13.27
N ASN A 363 -8.09 -10.28 -14.26
CA ASN A 363 -8.49 -9.04 -14.92
C ASN A 363 -10.02 -8.87 -15.03
N TRP A 364 -10.77 -9.57 -14.21
CA TRP A 364 -12.24 -9.57 -14.18
C TRP A 364 -12.74 -9.49 -12.74
N PHE A 365 -13.97 -8.98 -12.57
CA PHE A 365 -14.63 -8.94 -11.26
C PHE A 365 -15.59 -10.10 -11.05
N VAL A 366 -15.67 -10.57 -9.80
CA VAL A 366 -16.68 -11.56 -9.37
C VAL A 366 -18.06 -10.96 -9.31
N GLN A 367 -19.08 -11.82 -9.36
CA GLN A 367 -20.48 -11.45 -9.12
C GLN A 367 -20.63 -10.74 -7.77
N GLY A 368 -21.37 -9.63 -7.75
CA GLY A 368 -21.57 -8.79 -6.57
C GLY A 368 -20.64 -7.58 -6.50
N VAL A 369 -19.60 -7.51 -7.37
CA VAL A 369 -18.81 -6.29 -7.57
C VAL A 369 -19.47 -5.41 -8.62
N VAL A 370 -19.56 -4.12 -8.34
CA VAL A 370 -20.07 -3.07 -9.26
C VAL A 370 -18.92 -2.14 -9.58
N GLY A 371 -18.56 -2.01 -10.85
CA GLY A 371 -17.44 -1.22 -11.35
C GLY A 371 -16.87 -1.82 -12.63
N SER A 372 -15.84 -1.18 -13.18
CA SER A 372 -15.07 -1.65 -14.34
C SER A 372 -13.65 -1.99 -13.94
N THR A 373 -13.01 -2.90 -14.66
CA THR A 373 -11.57 -3.20 -14.56
C THR A 373 -10.74 -2.40 -15.58
N GLU A 374 -11.35 -1.39 -16.23
CA GLU A 374 -10.74 -0.50 -17.23
C GLU A 374 -10.64 0.93 -16.74
#